data_a4bda53cb645581f0cb5624846b1ff06
#
_entry.id   a4bda53cb645581f0cb5624846b1ff06
#
_cell.length_a   1.000
_cell.length_b   1.000
_cell.length_c   1.000
_cell.angle_alpha   90.00
_cell.angle_beta   90.00
_cell.angle_gamma   90.00
#
_symmetry.space_group_name_H-M   'P 1'
#
loop_
_entity.id
_entity.type
_entity.pdbx_description
1 polymer ?
#
loop_
_entity_poly.entity_id
_entity_poly.type
_entity_poly.pdbx_seq_one_letter_code
_entity_poly.pdbx_strand_id
1 'polypeptide(L)'
;MTKSKSAYSTPGKQGKFDTHIIVVWVDNEAGVLARVVGLFSGRGYNIESLAVAEVDKKKHISRITIVTSGTPSVIEQIKLQLKKLIPVHKVADFKRNDPNILFKELALFKVVSSKKNREKAQKLCKKYNSFILDKSKNSFVIQVTALRREIDKLIETLSPLGLV
;
A
#
# COMPACT_ATOMS: atom_id res chain seq x y z
N MET A 1 -36.69 17.06 34.10
CA MET A 1 -36.74 17.32 32.65
C MET A 1 -35.63 16.48 32.00
N THR A 2 -35.98 15.35 31.49
CA THR A 2 -35.04 14.42 30.78
C THR A 2 -34.88 14.93 29.35
N LYS A 3 -33.68 15.39 28.98
CA LYS A 3 -33.35 15.74 27.59
C LYS A 3 -33.44 14.50 26.72
N SER A 4 -34.40 14.42 25.84
CA SER A 4 -34.52 13.44 24.77
C SER A 4 -33.25 13.52 23.91
N LYS A 5 -32.48 12.40 23.83
CA LYS A 5 -31.37 12.28 22.89
C LYS A 5 -31.96 12.19 21.48
N SER A 6 -31.69 13.19 20.65
CA SER A 6 -32.05 13.18 19.23
C SER A 6 -31.40 11.97 18.55
N ALA A 7 -32.17 11.31 17.65
CA ALA A 7 -31.64 10.25 16.79
C ALA A 7 -30.47 10.69 15.89
N TYR A 8 -30.23 11.99 15.80
CA TYR A 8 -29.12 12.64 15.10
C TYR A 8 -27.99 13.10 16.03
N SER A 9 -27.97 12.64 17.31
CA SER A 9 -26.85 12.93 18.19
C SER A 9 -25.60 12.27 17.61
N THR A 10 -24.54 13.09 17.49
CA THR A 10 -23.20 12.78 16.94
C THR A 10 -22.76 11.36 17.30
N PRO A 11 -22.30 10.54 16.31
CA PRO A 11 -21.78 9.20 16.59
C PRO A 11 -20.69 9.30 17.68
N GLY A 12 -20.77 8.44 18.66
CA GLY A 12 -19.77 8.36 19.73
C GLY A 12 -18.37 8.24 19.14
N LYS A 13 -17.36 8.74 19.90
CA LYS A 13 -15.93 8.87 19.56
C LYS A 13 -15.53 8.05 18.35
N GLN A 14 -15.39 8.70 17.18
CA GLN A 14 -14.79 8.06 16.01
C GLN A 14 -13.43 7.54 16.45
N GLY A 15 -13.22 6.23 16.34
CA GLY A 15 -11.94 5.61 16.65
C GLY A 15 -10.82 6.26 15.84
N LYS A 16 -9.59 6.21 16.36
CA LYS A 16 -8.42 6.79 15.70
C LYS A 16 -8.35 6.32 14.24
N PHE A 17 -8.17 7.27 13.34
CA PHE A 17 -7.91 7.01 11.93
C PHE A 17 -6.57 6.30 11.79
N ASP A 18 -6.53 5.11 11.17
CA ASP A 18 -5.32 4.29 11.06
C ASP A 18 -5.20 3.71 9.65
N THR A 19 -3.98 3.35 9.25
CA THR A 19 -3.72 2.72 7.96
C THR A 19 -3.74 1.20 8.11
N HIS A 20 -4.48 0.55 7.23
CA HIS A 20 -4.65 -0.90 7.18
C HIS A 20 -4.19 -1.50 5.87
N ILE A 21 -3.73 -2.74 5.93
CA ILE A 21 -3.39 -3.58 4.80
C ILE A 21 -4.44 -4.66 4.72
N ILE A 22 -5.32 -4.55 3.72
CA ILE A 22 -6.37 -5.53 3.47
C ILE A 22 -5.89 -6.48 2.39
N VAL A 23 -5.87 -7.77 2.70
CA VAL A 23 -5.47 -8.83 1.79
C VAL A 23 -6.69 -9.63 1.40
N VAL A 24 -6.94 -9.75 0.11
CA VAL A 24 -8.11 -10.42 -0.46
C VAL A 24 -7.66 -11.53 -1.40
N TRP A 25 -8.10 -12.75 -1.16
CA TRP A 25 -7.91 -13.87 -2.08
C TRP A 25 -9.16 -14.02 -2.92
N VAL A 26 -8.98 -14.01 -4.23
CA VAL A 26 -10.06 -13.96 -5.22
C VAL A 26 -9.80 -14.93 -6.38
N ASP A 27 -10.87 -15.30 -7.09
CA ASP A 27 -10.71 -15.98 -8.37
C ASP A 27 -9.89 -15.11 -9.36
N ASN A 28 -9.00 -15.74 -10.11
CA ASN A 28 -8.21 -15.05 -11.14
C ASN A 28 -9.01 -14.99 -12.45
N GLU A 29 -10.06 -14.16 -12.47
CA GLU A 29 -10.97 -14.00 -13.58
C GLU A 29 -11.05 -12.54 -14.03
N ALA A 30 -11.46 -12.36 -15.31
CA ALA A 30 -11.69 -11.04 -15.87
C ALA A 30 -12.75 -10.27 -15.07
N GLY A 31 -12.50 -9.00 -14.76
CA GLY A 31 -13.43 -8.11 -14.07
C GLY A 31 -13.45 -8.22 -12.54
N VAL A 32 -12.79 -9.19 -11.93
CA VAL A 32 -12.76 -9.34 -10.46
C VAL A 32 -12.09 -8.13 -9.80
N LEU A 33 -10.95 -7.70 -10.32
CA LEU A 33 -10.27 -6.51 -9.82
C LEU A 33 -11.16 -5.26 -9.95
N ALA A 34 -11.86 -5.11 -11.08
CA ALA A 34 -12.77 -3.99 -11.29
C ALA A 34 -13.92 -3.96 -10.27
N ARG A 35 -14.48 -5.12 -9.91
CA ARG A 35 -15.50 -5.23 -8.85
C ARG A 35 -14.97 -4.79 -7.49
N VAL A 36 -13.75 -5.22 -7.14
CA VAL A 36 -13.11 -4.82 -5.87
C VAL A 36 -12.87 -3.32 -5.85
N VAL A 37 -12.26 -2.74 -6.89
CA VAL A 37 -11.99 -1.30 -7.00
C VAL A 37 -13.30 -0.50 -7.03
N GLY A 38 -14.30 -0.98 -7.77
CA GLY A 38 -15.63 -0.36 -7.84
C GLY A 38 -16.34 -0.29 -6.49
N LEU A 39 -16.13 -1.29 -5.62
CA LEU A 39 -16.64 -1.26 -4.25
C LEU A 39 -16.05 -0.11 -3.43
N PHE A 40 -14.75 0.15 -3.55
CA PHE A 40 -14.07 1.27 -2.89
C PHE A 40 -14.55 2.60 -3.46
N SER A 41 -14.52 2.75 -4.78
CA SER A 41 -14.93 3.96 -5.49
C SER A 41 -16.38 4.35 -5.21
N GLY A 42 -17.30 3.39 -5.30
CA GLY A 42 -18.73 3.63 -5.08
C GLY A 42 -19.09 4.04 -3.65
N ARG A 43 -18.19 3.89 -2.67
CA ARG A 43 -18.38 4.27 -1.28
C ARG A 43 -17.45 5.39 -0.82
N GLY A 44 -16.65 5.95 -1.73
CA GLY A 44 -15.70 7.00 -1.40
C GLY A 44 -14.54 6.54 -0.51
N TYR A 45 -14.21 5.25 -0.50
CA TYR A 45 -13.01 4.75 0.18
C TYR A 45 -11.78 4.99 -0.68
N ASN A 46 -10.71 5.49 -0.08
CA ASN A 46 -9.46 5.71 -0.80
C ASN A 46 -8.61 4.45 -0.85
N ILE A 47 -7.94 4.22 -1.97
CA ILE A 47 -6.90 3.20 -2.13
C ILE A 47 -5.56 3.92 -2.24
N GLU A 48 -4.70 3.78 -1.20
CA GLU A 48 -3.36 4.39 -1.19
C GLU A 48 -2.38 3.57 -2.04
N SER A 49 -2.52 2.25 -2.03
CA SER A 49 -1.69 1.33 -2.80
C SER A 49 -2.48 0.07 -3.12
N LEU A 50 -2.23 -0.49 -4.29
CA LEU A 50 -2.84 -1.72 -4.75
C LEU A 50 -1.79 -2.59 -5.44
N ALA A 51 -1.72 -3.86 -5.04
CA ALA A 51 -0.91 -4.86 -5.71
C ALA A 51 -1.73 -6.13 -5.94
N VAL A 52 -1.60 -6.71 -7.11
CA VAL A 52 -2.29 -7.95 -7.50
C VAL A 52 -1.29 -8.95 -8.04
N ALA A 53 -1.37 -10.19 -7.61
CA ALA A 53 -0.58 -11.28 -8.14
C ALA A 53 -1.36 -12.59 -8.07
N GLU A 54 -1.23 -13.43 -9.10
CA GLU A 54 -1.68 -14.81 -9.03
C GLU A 54 -0.77 -15.58 -8.06
N VAL A 55 -1.37 -16.19 -7.03
CA VAL A 55 -0.65 -16.88 -5.96
C VAL A 55 -0.83 -18.39 -5.99
N ASP A 56 -1.87 -18.89 -6.64
CA ASP A 56 -2.11 -20.32 -6.88
C ASP A 56 -2.58 -20.54 -8.32
N LYS A 57 -1.64 -20.93 -9.18
CA LYS A 57 -1.90 -21.22 -10.60
C LYS A 57 -2.81 -22.43 -10.82
N LYS A 58 -2.77 -23.43 -9.92
CA LYS A 58 -3.58 -24.65 -10.07
C LYS A 58 -5.06 -24.37 -9.78
N LYS A 59 -5.31 -23.50 -8.81
CA LYS A 59 -6.65 -23.11 -8.40
C LYS A 59 -7.14 -21.82 -9.03
N HIS A 60 -6.32 -21.18 -9.87
CA HIS A 60 -6.60 -19.87 -10.45
C HIS A 60 -6.97 -18.82 -9.41
N ILE A 61 -6.17 -18.72 -8.34
CA ILE A 61 -6.40 -17.75 -7.26
C ILE A 61 -5.38 -16.61 -7.34
N SER A 62 -5.89 -15.40 -7.34
CA SER A 62 -5.13 -14.17 -7.18
C SER A 62 -5.23 -13.61 -5.77
N ARG A 63 -4.18 -12.93 -5.34
CA ARG A 63 -4.17 -12.15 -4.10
C ARG A 63 -4.09 -10.67 -4.43
N ILE A 64 -5.07 -9.93 -3.93
CA ILE A 64 -5.11 -8.47 -3.99
C ILE A 64 -4.68 -7.95 -2.63
N THR A 65 -3.67 -7.09 -2.59
CA THR A 65 -3.20 -6.40 -1.39
C THR A 65 -3.53 -4.92 -1.53
N ILE A 66 -4.34 -4.39 -0.63
CA ILE A 66 -4.86 -3.02 -0.66
C ILE A 66 -4.38 -2.30 0.60
N VAL A 67 -3.77 -1.14 0.43
CA VAL A 67 -3.48 -0.22 1.53
C VAL A 67 -4.54 0.86 1.53
N THR A 68 -5.21 1.04 2.64
CA THR A 68 -6.28 2.03 2.83
C THR A 68 -6.26 2.55 4.26
N SER A 69 -6.76 3.76 4.47
CA SER A 69 -6.85 4.38 5.79
C SER A 69 -8.29 4.69 6.15
N GLY A 70 -8.64 4.49 7.42
CA GLY A 70 -9.99 4.74 7.89
C GLY A 70 -10.15 4.56 9.39
N THR A 71 -11.33 4.89 9.88
CA THR A 71 -11.74 4.55 11.25
C THR A 71 -11.99 3.04 11.37
N PRO A 72 -11.96 2.44 12.56
CA PRO A 72 -12.22 1.01 12.75
C PRO A 72 -13.56 0.56 12.15
N SER A 73 -14.58 1.40 12.22
CA SER A 73 -15.90 1.11 11.64
C SER A 73 -15.88 1.07 10.12
N VAL A 74 -15.13 1.98 9.49
CA VAL A 74 -14.94 2.00 8.02
C VAL A 74 -14.18 0.77 7.56
N ILE A 75 -13.09 0.42 8.23
CA ILE A 75 -12.30 -0.78 7.90
C ILE A 75 -13.15 -2.05 8.03
N GLU A 76 -13.93 -2.17 9.09
CA GLU A 76 -14.83 -3.32 9.26
C GLU A 76 -15.89 -3.38 8.16
N GLN A 77 -16.47 -2.25 7.77
CA GLN A 77 -17.39 -2.17 6.65
C GLN A 77 -16.75 -2.61 5.33
N ILE A 78 -15.54 -2.16 5.03
CA ILE A 78 -14.79 -2.58 3.83
C ILE A 78 -14.65 -4.10 3.81
N LYS A 79 -14.23 -4.71 4.92
CA LYS A 79 -14.08 -6.17 5.04
C LYS A 79 -15.37 -6.92 4.79
N LEU A 80 -16.46 -6.45 5.42
CA LEU A 80 -17.79 -7.09 5.26
C LEU A 80 -18.29 -6.97 3.81
N GLN A 81 -18.08 -5.86 3.17
CA GLN A 81 -18.48 -5.66 1.77
C GLN A 81 -17.64 -6.49 0.81
N LEU A 82 -16.34 -6.60 1.01
CA LEU A 82 -15.46 -7.46 0.23
C LEU A 82 -15.87 -8.94 0.31
N LYS A 83 -16.21 -9.41 1.52
CA LYS A 83 -16.69 -10.79 1.75
C LYS A 83 -18.00 -11.12 1.03
N LYS A 84 -18.78 -10.12 0.62
CA LYS A 84 -20.04 -10.32 -0.13
C LYS A 84 -19.81 -10.53 -1.63
N LEU A 85 -18.64 -10.22 -2.15
CA LEU A 85 -18.33 -10.44 -3.56
C LEU A 85 -18.13 -11.93 -3.80
N ILE A 86 -18.89 -12.50 -4.75
CA ILE A 86 -18.87 -13.94 -5.08
C ILE A 86 -17.44 -14.47 -5.33
N PRO A 87 -16.56 -13.80 -6.11
CA PRO A 87 -15.22 -14.29 -6.39
C PRO A 87 -14.23 -14.14 -5.21
N VAL A 88 -14.68 -13.70 -4.03
CA VAL A 88 -13.82 -13.50 -2.85
C VAL A 88 -13.86 -14.71 -1.94
N HIS A 89 -12.72 -15.40 -1.82
CA HIS A 89 -12.58 -16.57 -0.94
C HIS A 89 -12.24 -16.20 0.50
N LYS A 90 -11.37 -15.18 0.67
CA LYS A 90 -10.86 -14.81 1.99
C LYS A 90 -10.51 -13.32 2.03
N VAL A 91 -10.76 -12.70 3.17
CA VAL A 91 -10.33 -11.33 3.48
C VAL A 91 -9.58 -11.36 4.80
N ALA A 92 -8.36 -10.83 4.83
CA ALA A 92 -7.58 -10.59 6.03
C ALA A 92 -7.27 -9.10 6.16
N ASP A 93 -7.15 -8.62 7.39
CA ASP A 93 -6.91 -7.22 7.73
C ASP A 93 -5.75 -7.15 8.71
N PHE A 94 -4.81 -6.26 8.44
CA PHE A 94 -3.61 -6.05 9.24
C PHE A 94 -3.41 -4.55 9.45
N LYS A 95 -3.11 -4.14 10.66
CA LYS A 95 -2.66 -2.77 10.91
C LYS A 95 -1.25 -2.58 10.38
N ARG A 96 -1.02 -1.50 9.66
CA ARG A 96 0.29 -1.22 9.06
C ARG A 96 1.42 -1.13 10.09
N ASN A 97 1.10 -0.67 11.30
CA ASN A 97 2.07 -0.47 12.37
C ASN A 97 2.09 -1.61 13.40
N ASP A 98 1.51 -2.78 13.09
CA ASP A 98 1.57 -3.95 13.97
C ASP A 98 3.02 -4.48 14.01
N PRO A 99 3.66 -4.54 15.19
CA PRO A 99 5.05 -5.00 15.31
C PRO A 99 5.24 -6.47 14.93
N ASN A 100 4.17 -7.26 14.92
CA ASN A 100 4.20 -8.68 14.55
C ASN A 100 4.12 -8.89 13.03
N ILE A 101 3.95 -7.81 12.25
CA ILE A 101 3.78 -7.89 10.80
C ILE A 101 4.98 -7.23 10.11
N LEU A 102 5.67 -8.02 9.29
CA LEU A 102 6.72 -7.49 8.42
C LEU A 102 6.10 -7.02 7.10
N PHE A 103 5.97 -5.70 6.97
CA PHE A 103 5.54 -5.06 5.73
C PHE A 103 6.68 -4.25 5.13
N LYS A 104 7.16 -4.65 3.95
CA LYS A 104 8.18 -3.95 3.18
C LYS A 104 7.67 -3.70 1.77
N GLU A 105 8.11 -2.59 1.19
CA GLU A 105 7.86 -2.24 -0.19
C GLU A 105 9.16 -2.39 -0.99
N LEU A 106 9.03 -2.81 -2.24
CA LEU A 106 10.11 -2.80 -3.21
C LEU A 106 9.95 -1.54 -4.06
N ALA A 107 11.02 -0.75 -4.15
CA ALA A 107 11.07 0.46 -4.97
C ALA A 107 12.25 0.40 -5.95
N LEU A 108 12.01 0.89 -7.16
CA LEU A 108 13.03 1.11 -8.17
C LEU A 108 13.25 2.61 -8.32
N PHE A 109 14.50 3.04 -8.19
CA PHE A 109 14.90 4.44 -8.34
C PHE A 109 15.86 4.59 -9.49
N LYS A 110 15.51 5.47 -10.44
CA LYS A 110 16.42 5.91 -11.49
C LYS A 110 16.98 7.26 -11.12
N VAL A 111 18.31 7.37 -11.06
CA VAL A 111 19.01 8.63 -10.78
C VAL A 111 19.81 9.02 -12.01
N VAL A 112 19.54 10.23 -12.51
CA VAL A 112 20.26 10.83 -13.64
C VAL A 112 20.97 12.07 -13.13
N SER A 113 22.30 12.06 -13.10
CA SER A 113 23.02 13.18 -12.50
C SER A 113 24.51 13.23 -12.88
N SER A 114 25.15 14.37 -12.57
CA SER A 114 26.58 14.54 -12.67
C SER A 114 27.35 13.51 -11.84
N LYS A 115 28.61 13.26 -12.18
CA LYS A 115 29.48 12.30 -11.48
C LYS A 115 29.48 12.50 -9.95
N LYS A 116 29.61 13.75 -9.49
CA LYS A 116 29.64 14.10 -8.06
C LYS A 116 28.35 13.74 -7.31
N ASN A 117 27.20 14.09 -7.86
CA ASN A 117 25.90 13.77 -7.26
C ASN A 117 25.60 12.28 -7.30
N ARG A 118 26.01 11.59 -8.37
CA ARG A 118 25.89 10.14 -8.51
C ARG A 118 26.65 9.39 -7.41
N GLU A 119 27.88 9.78 -7.11
CA GLU A 119 28.67 9.18 -6.04
C GLU A 119 28.00 9.38 -4.66
N LYS A 120 27.46 10.58 -4.42
CA LYS A 120 26.68 10.86 -3.20
C LYS A 120 25.43 9.98 -3.12
N ALA A 121 24.65 9.91 -4.19
CA ALA A 121 23.44 9.08 -4.25
C ALA A 121 23.76 7.59 -4.03
N GLN A 122 24.81 7.06 -4.65
CA GLN A 122 25.24 5.67 -4.43
C GLN A 122 25.65 5.39 -2.97
N LYS A 123 26.37 6.32 -2.33
CA LYS A 123 26.72 6.19 -0.89
C LYS A 123 25.48 6.16 0.01
N LEU A 124 24.48 6.99 -0.29
CA LEU A 124 23.20 7.00 0.44
C LEU A 124 22.46 5.68 0.26
N CYS A 125 22.36 5.19 -0.97
CA CYS A 125 21.65 3.96 -1.29
C CYS A 125 22.28 2.73 -0.61
N LYS A 126 23.59 2.67 -0.45
CA LYS A 126 24.26 1.57 0.26
C LYS A 126 23.77 1.38 1.70
N LYS A 127 23.32 2.46 2.37
CA LYS A 127 22.75 2.37 3.73
C LYS A 127 21.44 1.60 3.81
N TYR A 128 20.78 1.41 2.67
CA TYR A 128 19.48 0.73 2.56
C TYR A 128 19.59 -0.66 1.93
N ASN A 129 20.79 -1.28 1.96
CA ASN A 129 21.03 -2.58 1.33
C ASN A 129 20.49 -2.65 -0.11
N SER A 130 20.76 -1.58 -0.89
CA SER A 130 20.28 -1.47 -2.26
C SER A 130 21.12 -2.27 -3.24
N PHE A 131 20.47 -2.76 -4.29
CA PHE A 131 21.11 -3.42 -5.42
C PHE A 131 21.13 -2.47 -6.63
N ILE A 132 22.26 -2.35 -7.29
CA ILE A 132 22.36 -1.64 -8.57
C ILE A 132 21.96 -2.62 -9.66
N LEU A 133 20.83 -2.33 -10.34
CA LEU A 133 20.30 -3.14 -11.44
C LEU A 133 20.90 -2.74 -12.79
N ASP A 134 21.08 -1.45 -13.00
CA ASP A 134 21.67 -0.91 -14.22
C ASP A 134 22.57 0.27 -13.90
N LYS A 135 23.65 0.45 -14.68
CA LYS A 135 24.59 1.53 -14.54
C LYS A 135 25.07 2.00 -15.91
N SER A 136 24.68 3.21 -16.26
CA SER A 136 25.11 3.91 -17.46
C SER A 136 26.07 5.04 -17.14
N LYS A 137 26.61 5.71 -18.18
CA LYS A 137 27.58 6.81 -18.04
C LYS A 137 27.07 7.95 -17.15
N ASN A 138 25.77 8.31 -17.29
CA ASN A 138 25.14 9.44 -16.59
C ASN A 138 23.96 9.06 -15.70
N SER A 139 23.62 7.77 -15.59
CA SER A 139 22.48 7.29 -14.80
C SER A 139 22.78 5.95 -14.14
N PHE A 140 21.99 5.61 -13.14
CA PHE A 140 21.93 4.27 -12.57
C PHE A 140 20.52 3.97 -12.06
N VAL A 141 20.18 2.70 -12.03
CA VAL A 141 18.93 2.21 -11.46
C VAL A 141 19.26 1.33 -10.26
N ILE A 142 18.58 1.59 -9.17
CA ILE A 142 18.72 0.80 -7.95
C ILE A 142 17.39 0.21 -7.52
N GLN A 143 17.48 -0.95 -6.92
CA GLN A 143 16.39 -1.59 -6.21
C GLN A 143 16.60 -1.46 -4.71
N VAL A 144 15.57 -1.05 -4.00
CA VAL A 144 15.54 -0.97 -2.53
C VAL A 144 14.32 -1.71 -2.02
N THR A 145 14.49 -2.49 -0.96
CA THR A 145 13.38 -3.13 -0.26
C THR A 145 13.42 -2.69 1.20
N ALA A 146 12.48 -1.83 1.59
CA ALA A 146 12.49 -1.18 2.90
C ALA A 146 11.06 -0.90 3.40
N LEU A 147 10.93 -0.41 4.63
CA LEU A 147 9.66 0.12 5.14
C LEU A 147 9.27 1.38 4.35
N ARG A 148 7.98 1.61 4.17
CA ARG A 148 7.47 2.79 3.43
C ARG A 148 8.12 4.11 3.91
N ARG A 149 8.19 4.34 5.20
CA ARG A 149 8.81 5.54 5.78
C ARG A 149 10.28 5.72 5.40
N GLU A 150 10.99 4.62 5.17
CA GLU A 150 12.40 4.64 4.75
C GLU A 150 12.51 4.94 3.25
N ILE A 151 11.59 4.40 2.46
CA ILE A 151 11.45 4.71 1.03
C ILE A 151 11.12 6.18 0.83
N ASP A 152 10.15 6.73 1.58
CA ASP A 152 9.77 8.15 1.50
C ASP A 152 10.97 9.07 1.84
N LYS A 153 11.72 8.78 2.91
CA LYS A 153 12.96 9.51 3.26
C LYS A 153 14.03 9.41 2.17
N LEU A 154 14.14 8.25 1.54
CA LEU A 154 15.10 8.05 0.45
C LEU A 154 14.70 8.87 -0.78
N ILE A 155 13.41 8.94 -1.12
CA ILE A 155 12.88 9.80 -2.19
C ILE A 155 13.24 11.26 -1.93
N GLU A 156 12.94 11.79 -0.74
CA GLU A 156 13.26 13.16 -0.36
C GLU A 156 14.75 13.46 -0.48
N THR A 157 15.60 12.51 -0.09
CA THR A 157 17.06 12.68 -0.12
C THR A 157 17.65 12.55 -1.52
N LEU A 158 17.07 11.70 -2.37
CA LEU A 158 17.53 11.49 -3.76
C LEU A 158 17.01 12.56 -4.73
N SER A 159 15.86 13.18 -4.45
CA SER A 159 15.26 14.21 -5.32
C SER A 159 16.24 15.31 -5.72
N PRO A 160 16.99 15.95 -4.80
CA PRO A 160 17.97 16.98 -5.18
C PRO A 160 19.23 16.41 -5.87
N LEU A 161 19.41 15.10 -5.88
CA LEU A 161 20.55 14.42 -6.50
C LEU A 161 20.26 13.89 -7.90
N GLY A 162 19.05 14.14 -8.44
CA GLY A 162 18.66 13.78 -9.80
C GLY A 162 17.81 12.51 -9.88
N LEU A 163 16.96 12.26 -8.89
CA LEU A 163 15.90 11.25 -8.98
C LEU A 163 14.93 11.64 -10.11
N VAL A 164 14.54 10.65 -10.96
CA VAL A 164 13.64 10.81 -12.11
C VAL A 164 12.46 9.87 -11.97
#